data_4cda47d881a428ae20fcfb832fbb687d
#
_entry.id   4cda47d881a428ae20fcfb832fbb687d
#
_cell.length_a   1.000
_cell.length_b   1.000
_cell.length_c   1.000
_cell.angle_alpha   90.00
_cell.angle_beta   90.00
_cell.angle_gamma   90.00
#
_symmetry.space_group_name_H-M   'P 1'
#
loop_
_entity.id
_entity.type
_entity.pdbx_description
1 polymer ?
#
loop_
_entity_poly.entity_id
_entity_poly.type
_entity_poly.pdbx_seq_one_letter_code
_entity_poly.pdbx_strand_id
1 'polypeptide(L)'
;MLDVLFPPRCVNCRQSLVYQSHFLCAECFDSITLNTAFVCPRCGARRIAWNDRCHPAVPYLLAPATHFSEPIPSLIHHFKYQRLGQLRLLLAALMIVHLKQLGEQFSSYVVVPMPLHPVKERFRGFNQSRELARIVADYLSLPLVEPLIRVKNTASQTQCSDAAARRYNVAGAFRCRDNVKGKNILLVDDITTSGATLSEAVATLKNSSAGRIIAAVVAKA
;
A
#
# COMPACT_ATOMS: atom_id res chain seq x y z
N MET A 1 -22.33 15.47 24.46
CA MET A 1 -22.27 16.91 24.78
C MET A 1 -21.01 17.63 24.25
N LEU A 2 -19.87 16.99 24.12
CA LEU A 2 -18.65 17.59 23.54
C LEU A 2 -18.75 17.81 22.02
N ASP A 3 -19.57 17.05 21.30
CA ASP A 3 -19.71 17.12 19.84
C ASP A 3 -20.39 18.41 19.32
N VAL A 4 -21.14 19.09 20.20
CA VAL A 4 -21.74 20.39 19.87
C VAL A 4 -20.69 21.50 19.84
N LEU A 5 -19.66 21.38 20.70
CA LEU A 5 -18.57 22.35 20.77
C LEU A 5 -17.43 22.03 19.79
N PHE A 6 -17.21 20.76 19.48
CA PHE A 6 -16.17 20.28 18.56
C PHE A 6 -16.75 19.24 17.60
N PRO A 7 -17.56 19.66 16.61
CA PRO A 7 -18.14 18.73 15.66
C PRO A 7 -17.03 18.02 14.87
N PRO A 8 -17.18 16.69 14.58
CA PRO A 8 -16.23 15.99 13.74
C PRO A 8 -16.16 16.66 12.38
N ARG A 9 -14.95 16.70 11.82
CA ARG A 9 -14.71 17.38 10.53
C ARG A 9 -14.15 16.41 9.50
N CYS A 10 -14.55 16.59 8.26
CA CYS A 10 -13.99 15.88 7.12
C CYS A 10 -12.46 16.06 7.09
N VAL A 11 -11.70 14.97 7.03
CA VAL A 11 -10.23 15.02 7.05
C VAL A 11 -9.66 15.72 5.80
N ASN A 12 -10.43 15.83 4.73
CA ASN A 12 -10.03 16.51 3.50
C ASN A 12 -10.48 17.97 3.46
N CYS A 13 -11.78 18.24 3.37
CA CYS A 13 -12.31 19.59 3.13
C CYS A 13 -12.66 20.35 4.42
N ARG A 14 -12.55 19.74 5.60
CA ARG A 14 -12.85 20.33 6.91
C ARG A 14 -14.33 20.63 7.18
N GLN A 15 -15.23 20.29 6.25
CA GLN A 15 -16.68 20.41 6.45
C GLN A 15 -17.11 19.59 7.68
N SER A 16 -18.10 20.09 8.44
CA SER A 16 -18.65 19.36 9.60
C SER A 16 -19.33 18.06 9.15
N LEU A 17 -19.12 17.01 9.91
CA LEU A 17 -19.72 15.70 9.68
C LEU A 17 -20.92 15.50 10.61
N VAL A 18 -21.93 14.80 10.10
CA VAL A 18 -23.14 14.46 10.89
C VAL A 18 -22.84 13.37 11.91
N TYR A 19 -21.91 12.44 11.57
CA TYR A 19 -21.55 11.30 12.42
C TYR A 19 -20.05 11.26 12.68
N GLN A 20 -19.65 10.99 13.93
CA GLN A 20 -18.24 10.86 14.34
C GLN A 20 -17.52 9.66 13.70
N SER A 21 -18.28 8.63 13.27
CA SER A 21 -17.72 7.44 12.62
C SER A 21 -17.24 7.68 11.19
N HIS A 22 -17.58 8.83 10.60
CA HIS A 22 -17.19 9.18 9.24
C HIS A 22 -15.92 10.03 9.26
N PHE A 23 -15.01 9.76 8.35
CA PHE A 23 -13.78 10.54 8.15
C PHE A 23 -13.90 11.50 6.99
N LEU A 24 -14.84 11.25 6.08
CA LEU A 24 -15.11 12.06 4.90
C LEU A 24 -16.57 12.46 4.86
N CYS A 25 -16.87 13.66 4.33
CA CYS A 25 -18.21 14.01 3.88
C CYS A 25 -18.57 13.24 2.61
N ALA A 26 -19.84 13.19 2.24
CA ALA A 26 -20.33 12.46 1.07
C ALA A 26 -19.60 12.90 -0.20
N GLU A 27 -19.49 14.20 -0.44
CA GLU A 27 -18.80 14.76 -1.62
C GLU A 27 -17.34 14.28 -1.75
N CYS A 28 -16.58 14.30 -0.64
CA CYS A 28 -15.20 13.81 -0.64
C CYS A 28 -15.15 12.29 -0.82
N PHE A 29 -16.09 11.56 -0.25
CA PHE A 29 -16.14 10.10 -0.43
C PHE A 29 -16.47 9.74 -1.88
N ASP A 30 -17.46 10.38 -2.49
CA ASP A 30 -17.90 10.13 -3.86
C ASP A 30 -16.86 10.57 -4.90
N SER A 31 -15.94 11.48 -4.53
CA SER A 31 -14.83 11.88 -5.41
C SER A 31 -13.70 10.85 -5.50
N ILE A 32 -13.72 9.79 -4.67
CA ILE A 32 -12.70 8.73 -4.74
C ILE A 32 -12.84 7.94 -6.04
N THR A 33 -11.83 8.03 -6.89
CA THR A 33 -11.79 7.25 -8.14
C THR A 33 -11.00 5.97 -7.96
N LEU A 34 -11.67 4.82 -8.13
CA LEU A 34 -11.05 3.50 -8.11
C LEU A 34 -10.39 3.18 -9.44
N ASN A 35 -9.24 2.51 -9.38
CA ASN A 35 -8.65 1.86 -10.55
C ASN A 35 -9.36 0.54 -10.84
N THR A 36 -9.34 0.11 -12.10
CA THR A 36 -10.03 -1.11 -12.57
C THR A 36 -9.07 -2.13 -13.20
N ALA A 37 -7.76 -1.91 -13.09
CA ALA A 37 -6.75 -2.79 -13.69
C ALA A 37 -5.44 -2.74 -12.92
N PHE A 38 -4.60 -3.73 -13.15
CA PHE A 38 -3.18 -3.64 -12.82
C PHE A 38 -2.50 -2.55 -13.65
N VAL A 39 -1.38 -2.06 -13.16
CA VAL A 39 -0.51 -1.17 -13.93
C VAL A 39 0.93 -1.69 -13.97
N CYS A 40 1.62 -1.38 -15.04
CA CYS A 40 3.05 -1.65 -15.12
C CYS A 40 3.79 -0.72 -14.15
N PRO A 41 4.59 -1.24 -13.20
CA PRO A 41 5.29 -0.38 -12.24
C PRO A 41 6.31 0.55 -12.90
N ARG A 42 6.81 0.22 -14.11
CA ARG A 42 7.80 1.02 -14.83
C ARG A 42 7.18 2.18 -15.63
N CYS A 43 6.18 1.90 -16.47
CA CYS A 43 5.62 2.90 -17.38
C CYS A 43 4.19 3.33 -17.06
N GLY A 44 3.54 2.73 -16.04
CA GLY A 44 2.16 3.04 -15.66
C GLY A 44 1.09 2.49 -16.61
N ALA A 45 1.48 1.82 -17.70
CA ALA A 45 0.50 1.29 -18.66
C ALA A 45 -0.43 0.27 -18.00
N ARG A 46 -1.71 0.36 -18.32
CA ARG A 46 -2.76 -0.54 -17.84
C ARG A 46 -2.46 -1.98 -18.25
N ARG A 47 -2.75 -2.94 -17.36
CA ARG A 47 -2.57 -4.38 -17.54
C ARG A 47 -3.83 -5.12 -17.10
N ILE A 48 -4.21 -6.13 -17.86
CA ILE A 48 -5.42 -6.90 -17.57
C ILE A 48 -5.06 -8.18 -16.80
N ALA A 49 -3.92 -8.79 -17.12
CA ALA A 49 -3.52 -10.08 -16.55
C ALA A 49 -2.01 -10.16 -16.32
N TRP A 50 -1.59 -11.17 -15.56
CA TRP A 50 -0.18 -11.44 -15.28
C TRP A 50 0.69 -11.60 -16.55
N ASN A 51 0.17 -12.24 -17.58
CA ASN A 51 0.91 -12.52 -18.82
C ASN A 51 1.01 -11.31 -19.75
N ASP A 52 0.21 -10.27 -19.50
CA ASP A 52 0.22 -9.02 -20.26
C ASP A 52 1.29 -8.07 -19.74
N ARG A 53 2.58 -8.44 -19.86
CA ARG A 53 3.70 -7.62 -19.38
C ARG A 53 4.38 -6.86 -20.51
N CYS A 54 4.33 -5.53 -20.47
CA CYS A 54 5.01 -4.67 -21.44
C CYS A 54 6.52 -4.53 -21.22
N HIS A 55 7.00 -4.88 -20.03
CA HIS A 55 8.41 -4.85 -19.67
C HIS A 55 8.77 -6.19 -19.00
N PRO A 56 9.27 -7.17 -19.76
CA PRO A 56 9.57 -8.52 -19.23
C PRO A 56 10.54 -8.52 -18.04
N ALA A 57 11.46 -7.54 -17.99
CA ALA A 57 12.40 -7.38 -16.88
C ALA A 57 11.75 -6.91 -15.56
N VAL A 58 10.47 -6.49 -15.57
CA VAL A 58 9.75 -6.10 -14.36
C VAL A 58 9.05 -7.33 -13.77
N PRO A 59 9.49 -7.81 -12.59
CA PRO A 59 9.09 -9.11 -12.08
C PRO A 59 7.78 -9.10 -11.27
N TYR A 60 6.99 -8.02 -11.31
CA TYR A 60 5.73 -7.89 -10.57
C TYR A 60 4.70 -7.03 -11.28
N LEU A 61 3.44 -7.15 -10.89
CA LEU A 61 2.37 -6.22 -11.25
C LEU A 61 2.08 -5.29 -10.07
N LEU A 62 1.67 -4.07 -10.37
CA LEU A 62 1.22 -3.10 -9.37
C LEU A 62 -0.31 -2.98 -9.45
N ALA A 63 -0.96 -3.09 -8.29
CA ALA A 63 -2.39 -2.94 -8.09
C ALA A 63 -2.67 -1.71 -7.22
N PRO A 64 -2.64 -0.48 -7.75
CA PRO A 64 -3.03 0.71 -7.00
C PRO A 64 -4.56 0.77 -6.95
N ALA A 65 -5.14 0.80 -5.75
CA ALA A 65 -6.58 0.75 -5.57
C ALA A 65 -7.27 2.01 -6.09
N THR A 66 -6.63 3.17 -5.90
CA THR A 66 -7.21 4.47 -6.23
C THR A 66 -6.25 5.33 -7.04
N HIS A 67 -6.78 6.38 -7.66
CA HIS A 67 -5.97 7.48 -8.16
C HIS A 67 -5.41 8.29 -7.00
N PHE A 68 -4.21 8.86 -7.18
CA PHE A 68 -3.59 9.74 -6.19
C PHE A 68 -4.09 11.17 -6.37
N SER A 69 -5.35 11.38 -6.03
CA SER A 69 -6.04 12.68 -5.99
C SER A 69 -6.77 12.83 -4.67
N GLU A 70 -7.09 14.06 -4.27
CA GLU A 70 -7.88 14.23 -3.03
C GLU A 70 -9.20 13.44 -3.10
N PRO A 71 -9.60 12.80 -2.01
CA PRO A 71 -9.08 12.92 -0.63
C PRO A 71 -7.98 11.91 -0.23
N ILE A 72 -7.45 11.10 -1.14
CA ILE A 72 -6.52 10.00 -0.83
C ILE A 72 -5.22 10.48 -0.15
N PRO A 73 -4.53 11.54 -0.64
CA PRO A 73 -3.37 12.10 0.05
C PRO A 73 -3.65 12.48 1.51
N SER A 74 -4.77 13.16 1.74
CA SER A 74 -5.22 13.58 3.08
C SER A 74 -5.48 12.37 3.99
N LEU A 75 -6.17 11.32 3.50
CA LEU A 75 -6.42 10.09 4.26
C LEU A 75 -5.12 9.39 4.65
N ILE A 76 -4.19 9.22 3.70
CA ILE A 76 -2.90 8.56 3.94
C ILE A 76 -2.07 9.37 4.94
N HIS A 77 -2.07 10.70 4.84
CA HIS A 77 -1.36 11.56 5.80
C HIS A 77 -1.91 11.40 7.22
N HIS A 78 -3.21 11.45 7.40
CA HIS A 78 -3.87 11.29 8.71
C HIS A 78 -3.62 9.88 9.28
N PHE A 79 -3.66 8.85 8.43
CA PHE A 79 -3.35 7.49 8.83
C PHE A 79 -1.91 7.35 9.34
N LYS A 80 -0.94 8.01 8.68
CA LYS A 80 0.48 7.91 9.05
C LYS A 80 0.86 8.69 10.31
N TYR A 81 0.27 9.87 10.52
CA TYR A 81 0.82 10.85 11.46
C TYR A 81 -0.15 11.30 12.55
N GLN A 82 -1.46 11.17 12.34
CA GLN A 82 -2.45 11.63 13.33
C GLN A 82 -3.09 10.50 14.14
N ARG A 83 -2.54 9.28 14.08
CA ARG A 83 -2.98 8.11 14.84
C ARG A 83 -4.48 7.77 14.65
N LEU A 84 -5.11 8.20 13.57
CA LEU A 84 -6.47 7.81 13.22
C LEU A 84 -6.48 6.36 12.69
N GLY A 85 -6.15 5.42 13.59
CA GLY A 85 -6.01 4.00 13.26
C GLY A 85 -7.26 3.39 12.62
N GLN A 86 -8.43 3.98 12.84
CA GLN A 86 -9.67 3.53 12.20
C GLN A 86 -9.69 3.76 10.69
N LEU A 87 -8.87 4.68 10.15
CA LEU A 87 -8.71 4.89 8.71
C LEU A 87 -8.20 3.64 7.97
N ARG A 88 -7.53 2.72 8.70
CA ARG A 88 -7.12 1.43 8.13
C ARG A 88 -8.28 0.66 7.51
N LEU A 89 -9.49 0.74 8.10
CA LEU A 89 -10.67 0.04 7.61
C LEU A 89 -11.12 0.59 6.25
N LEU A 90 -11.20 1.91 6.12
CA LEU A 90 -11.55 2.56 4.86
C LEU A 90 -10.51 2.29 3.77
N LEU A 91 -9.22 2.50 4.08
CA LEU A 91 -8.14 2.31 3.11
C LEU A 91 -8.03 0.83 2.67
N ALA A 92 -8.15 -0.12 3.60
CA ALA A 92 -8.18 -1.55 3.27
C ALA A 92 -9.42 -1.93 2.46
N ALA A 93 -10.60 -1.35 2.75
CA ALA A 93 -11.82 -1.58 1.97
C ALA A 93 -11.65 -1.15 0.51
N LEU A 94 -11.05 0.01 0.25
CA LEU A 94 -10.73 0.46 -1.11
C LEU A 94 -9.80 -0.53 -1.83
N MET A 95 -8.77 -1.03 -1.14
CA MET A 95 -7.87 -2.05 -1.69
C MET A 95 -8.61 -3.36 -1.99
N ILE A 96 -9.46 -3.83 -1.09
CA ILE A 96 -10.23 -5.08 -1.24
C ILE A 96 -11.18 -4.99 -2.43
N VAL A 97 -11.93 -3.88 -2.55
CA VAL A 97 -12.84 -3.66 -3.69
C VAL A 97 -12.06 -3.72 -5.00
N HIS A 98 -10.93 -3.04 -5.09
CA HIS A 98 -10.08 -3.06 -6.28
C HIS A 98 -9.55 -4.47 -6.58
N LEU A 99 -8.98 -5.18 -5.59
CA LEU A 99 -8.45 -6.54 -5.78
C LEU A 99 -9.52 -7.51 -6.30
N LYS A 100 -10.76 -7.41 -5.81
CA LYS A 100 -11.88 -8.22 -6.32
C LYS A 100 -12.23 -7.91 -7.78
N GLN A 101 -12.13 -6.66 -8.21
CA GLN A 101 -12.43 -6.24 -9.57
C GLN A 101 -11.36 -6.68 -10.58
N LEU A 102 -10.14 -7.00 -10.12
CA LEU A 102 -9.05 -7.42 -11.00
C LEU A 102 -9.23 -8.82 -11.63
N GLY A 103 -10.17 -9.62 -11.13
CA GLY A 103 -10.43 -10.99 -11.63
C GLY A 103 -9.30 -12.00 -11.37
N GLU A 104 -8.26 -11.64 -10.61
CA GLU A 104 -7.18 -12.54 -10.22
C GLU A 104 -7.63 -13.47 -9.10
N GLN A 105 -7.27 -14.74 -9.19
CA GLN A 105 -7.54 -15.72 -8.14
C GLN A 105 -6.42 -15.69 -7.10
N PHE A 106 -6.68 -15.10 -5.95
CA PHE A 106 -5.69 -14.94 -4.89
C PHE A 106 -5.51 -16.17 -3.98
N SER A 107 -6.28 -17.24 -4.13
CA SER A 107 -6.28 -18.41 -3.23
C SER A 107 -4.91 -19.09 -3.06
N SER A 108 -4.00 -18.92 -4.02
CA SER A 108 -2.62 -19.45 -3.95
C SER A 108 -1.59 -18.43 -3.45
N TYR A 109 -2.04 -17.27 -2.99
CA TYR A 109 -1.15 -16.20 -2.52
C TYR A 109 -1.00 -16.20 -1.00
N VAL A 110 0.12 -15.66 -0.55
CA VAL A 110 0.33 -15.23 0.84
C VAL A 110 0.43 -13.72 0.89
N VAL A 111 -0.15 -13.10 1.89
CA VAL A 111 -0.07 -11.64 2.08
C VAL A 111 1.20 -11.30 2.84
N VAL A 112 1.95 -10.34 2.32
CA VAL A 112 3.20 -9.85 2.91
C VAL A 112 3.10 -8.34 3.09
N PRO A 113 3.19 -7.80 4.31
CA PRO A 113 3.27 -6.36 4.50
C PRO A 113 4.65 -5.82 4.14
N MET A 114 4.71 -4.61 3.56
CA MET A 114 5.96 -3.87 3.41
C MET A 114 6.53 -3.56 4.80
N PRO A 115 7.78 -3.99 5.13
CA PRO A 115 8.34 -3.73 6.44
C PRO A 115 8.74 -2.26 6.61
N LEU A 116 8.43 -1.72 7.78
CA LEU A 116 8.94 -0.44 8.24
C LEU A 116 10.22 -0.66 9.05
N HIS A 117 11.17 0.29 8.98
CA HIS A 117 12.35 0.20 9.83
C HIS A 117 11.96 0.34 11.32
N PRO A 118 12.54 -0.45 12.25
CA PRO A 118 12.13 -0.45 13.66
C PRO A 118 12.14 0.94 14.33
N VAL A 119 13.07 1.82 13.96
CA VAL A 119 13.12 3.20 14.46
C VAL A 119 11.87 3.97 14.03
N LYS A 120 11.45 3.84 12.75
CA LYS A 120 10.24 4.51 12.23
C LYS A 120 8.97 3.91 12.81
N GLU A 121 8.94 2.60 13.02
CA GLU A 121 7.80 1.92 13.62
C GLU A 121 7.60 2.36 15.08
N ARG A 122 8.69 2.47 15.86
CA ARG A 122 8.63 3.00 17.23
C ARG A 122 8.14 4.45 17.28
N PHE A 123 8.60 5.30 16.34
CA PHE A 123 8.17 6.70 16.26
C PHE A 123 6.67 6.82 15.90
N ARG A 124 6.18 6.01 14.96
CA ARG A 124 4.78 6.01 14.54
C ARG A 124 3.84 5.24 15.46
N GLY A 125 4.38 4.26 16.21
CA GLY A 125 3.64 3.35 17.08
C GLY A 125 3.10 2.10 16.35
N PHE A 126 3.14 2.06 15.02
CA PHE A 126 2.68 0.93 14.21
C PHE A 126 3.25 0.94 12.79
N ASN A 127 3.16 -0.20 12.10
CA ASN A 127 3.45 -0.32 10.66
C ASN A 127 2.14 -0.25 9.87
N GLN A 128 1.97 0.80 9.08
CA GLN A 128 0.78 1.06 8.25
C GLN A 128 0.46 -0.10 7.31
N SER A 129 1.48 -0.58 6.61
CA SER A 129 1.34 -1.66 5.64
C SER A 129 0.93 -2.98 6.31
N ARG A 130 1.38 -3.24 7.56
CA ARG A 130 0.96 -4.40 8.36
C ARG A 130 -0.52 -4.32 8.74
N GLU A 131 -1.00 -3.14 9.15
CA GLU A 131 -2.41 -2.95 9.50
C GLU A 131 -3.33 -3.16 8.29
N LEU A 132 -2.95 -2.62 7.12
CA LEU A 132 -3.69 -2.85 5.88
C LEU A 132 -3.63 -4.32 5.45
N ALA A 133 -2.44 -4.92 5.48
CA ALA A 133 -2.22 -6.31 5.08
C ALA A 133 -3.04 -7.29 5.92
N ARG A 134 -3.17 -7.05 7.24
CA ARG A 134 -3.99 -7.90 8.12
C ARG A 134 -5.44 -7.90 7.67
N ILE A 135 -6.06 -6.74 7.45
CA ILE A 135 -7.45 -6.63 7.03
C ILE A 135 -7.66 -7.27 5.64
N VAL A 136 -6.73 -7.05 4.71
CA VAL A 136 -6.79 -7.66 3.37
C VAL A 136 -6.66 -9.19 3.46
N ALA A 137 -5.74 -9.70 4.28
CA ALA A 137 -5.52 -11.13 4.50
C ALA A 137 -6.75 -11.80 5.10
N ASP A 138 -7.30 -11.22 6.16
CA ASP A 138 -8.51 -11.71 6.85
C ASP A 138 -9.69 -11.77 5.87
N TYR A 139 -9.92 -10.69 5.11
CA TYR A 139 -11.03 -10.62 4.15
C TYR A 139 -10.91 -11.64 3.01
N LEU A 140 -9.71 -11.82 2.45
CA LEU A 140 -9.45 -12.75 1.35
C LEU A 140 -9.21 -14.18 1.84
N SER A 141 -9.22 -14.42 3.16
CA SER A 141 -8.89 -15.71 3.79
C SER A 141 -7.53 -16.25 3.37
N LEU A 142 -6.51 -15.36 3.35
CA LEU A 142 -5.15 -15.66 2.95
C LEU A 142 -4.20 -15.66 4.15
N PRO A 143 -3.13 -16.49 4.14
CA PRO A 143 -2.11 -16.42 5.17
C PRO A 143 -1.37 -15.09 5.15
N LEU A 144 -1.23 -14.44 6.30
CA LEU A 144 -0.35 -13.28 6.52
C LEU A 144 1.00 -13.78 7.00
N VAL A 145 2.06 -13.44 6.28
CA VAL A 145 3.45 -13.80 6.64
C VAL A 145 4.36 -12.59 6.52
N GLU A 146 5.41 -12.51 7.35
CA GLU A 146 6.33 -11.37 7.38
C GLU A 146 7.79 -11.79 7.10
N PRO A 147 8.07 -12.32 5.90
CA PRO A 147 9.41 -12.80 5.56
C PRO A 147 10.43 -11.68 5.34
N LEU A 148 9.96 -10.47 5.02
CA LEU A 148 10.82 -9.32 4.79
C LEU A 148 11.12 -8.55 6.08
N ILE A 149 12.39 -8.16 6.24
CA ILE A 149 12.82 -7.20 7.24
C ILE A 149 13.52 -6.02 6.57
N ARG A 150 13.31 -4.81 7.10
CA ARG A 150 14.01 -3.60 6.64
C ARG A 150 15.22 -3.35 7.54
N VAL A 151 16.42 -3.49 6.96
CA VAL A 151 17.70 -3.41 7.68
C VAL A 151 18.35 -2.03 7.60
N LYS A 152 17.94 -1.15 6.69
CA LYS A 152 18.45 0.22 6.59
C LYS A 152 17.40 1.24 7.00
N ASN A 153 17.79 2.19 7.86
CA ASN A 153 16.97 3.36 8.16
C ASN A 153 17.18 4.43 7.08
N THR A 154 16.53 4.24 5.93
CA THR A 154 16.66 5.16 4.79
C THR A 154 15.85 6.44 5.02
N ALA A 155 16.28 7.56 4.45
CA ALA A 155 15.52 8.81 4.46
C ALA A 155 14.11 8.63 3.86
N SER A 156 13.20 9.54 4.17
CA SER A 156 11.88 9.57 3.52
C SER A 156 12.07 9.82 2.01
N GLN A 157 11.35 9.08 1.17
CA GLN A 157 11.42 9.27 -0.28
C GLN A 157 10.98 10.67 -0.74
N THR A 158 10.20 11.36 0.08
CA THR A 158 9.82 12.77 -0.16
C THR A 158 10.99 13.72 -0.01
N GLN A 159 12.09 13.32 0.65
CA GLN A 159 13.30 14.11 0.83
C GLN A 159 14.36 13.86 -0.26
N CYS A 160 14.13 12.90 -1.16
CA CYS A 160 15.04 12.59 -2.24
C CYS A 160 14.65 13.35 -3.51
N SER A 161 15.61 14.06 -4.14
CA SER A 161 15.39 14.98 -5.25
C SER A 161 14.92 14.30 -6.54
N ASP A 162 15.45 13.13 -6.87
CA ASP A 162 15.19 12.44 -8.13
C ASP A 162 15.01 10.91 -8.00
N ALA A 163 14.67 10.25 -9.10
CA ALA A 163 14.41 8.81 -9.13
C ALA A 163 15.69 7.96 -8.94
N ALA A 164 16.86 8.46 -9.31
CA ALA A 164 18.13 7.77 -9.12
C ALA A 164 18.54 7.80 -7.65
N ALA A 165 18.44 8.95 -6.99
CA ALA A 165 18.67 9.13 -5.57
C ALA A 165 17.71 8.24 -4.74
N ARG A 166 16.43 8.15 -5.13
CA ARG A 166 15.45 7.26 -4.46
C ARG A 166 15.83 5.78 -4.57
N ARG A 167 16.34 5.33 -5.73
CA ARG A 167 16.82 3.95 -5.90
C ARG A 167 18.07 3.68 -5.07
N TYR A 168 19.04 4.57 -5.09
CA TYR A 168 20.26 4.44 -4.29
C TYR A 168 19.97 4.40 -2.79
N ASN A 169 19.05 5.25 -2.31
CA ASN A 169 18.64 5.31 -0.91
C ASN A 169 18.08 3.97 -0.40
N VAL A 170 17.38 3.20 -1.24
CA VAL A 170 16.74 1.94 -0.80
C VAL A 170 17.54 0.69 -1.18
N ALA A 171 18.62 0.79 -1.95
CA ALA A 171 19.44 -0.36 -2.35
C ALA A 171 19.94 -1.15 -1.13
N GLY A 172 19.71 -2.47 -1.09
CA GLY A 172 20.04 -3.35 0.01
C GLY A 172 19.33 -3.03 1.33
N ALA A 173 18.16 -2.36 1.26
CA ALA A 173 17.41 -2.00 2.47
C ALA A 173 16.61 -3.16 3.05
N PHE A 174 16.43 -4.24 2.31
CA PHE A 174 15.62 -5.38 2.74
C PHE A 174 16.44 -6.68 2.80
N ARG A 175 16.02 -7.58 3.68
CA ARG A 175 16.45 -8.98 3.71
C ARG A 175 15.22 -9.88 3.86
N CYS A 176 15.28 -11.06 3.23
CA CYS A 176 14.30 -12.12 3.43
C CYS A 176 14.84 -13.08 4.48
N ARG A 177 14.09 -13.31 5.57
CA ARG A 177 14.49 -14.18 6.69
C ARG A 177 13.80 -15.54 6.67
N ASP A 178 12.67 -15.66 5.99
CA ASP A 178 11.86 -16.86 5.96
C ASP A 178 11.80 -17.45 4.54
N ASN A 179 11.49 -18.74 4.44
CA ASN A 179 11.38 -19.43 3.15
C ASN A 179 10.11 -18.99 2.40
N VAL A 180 10.31 -18.35 1.26
CA VAL A 180 9.25 -17.94 0.32
C VAL A 180 9.33 -18.64 -1.03
N LYS A 181 10.17 -19.68 -1.13
CA LYS A 181 10.38 -20.42 -2.39
C LYS A 181 9.06 -20.92 -2.99
N GLY A 182 8.79 -20.54 -4.23
CA GLY A 182 7.61 -20.91 -4.98
C GLY A 182 6.30 -20.24 -4.53
N LYS A 183 6.27 -19.51 -3.42
CA LYS A 183 5.05 -18.84 -2.93
C LYS A 183 4.69 -17.63 -3.80
N ASN A 184 3.43 -17.54 -4.20
CA ASN A 184 2.88 -16.32 -4.79
C ASN A 184 2.64 -15.29 -3.68
N ILE A 185 2.99 -14.03 -3.92
CA ILE A 185 3.00 -12.98 -2.89
C ILE A 185 2.10 -11.82 -3.29
N LEU A 186 1.18 -11.46 -2.40
CA LEU A 186 0.46 -10.19 -2.40
C LEU A 186 1.19 -9.24 -1.44
N LEU A 187 2.10 -8.42 -1.98
CA LEU A 187 2.89 -7.44 -1.22
C LEU A 187 2.05 -6.19 -0.99
N VAL A 188 1.78 -5.84 0.27
CA VAL A 188 0.89 -4.74 0.64
C VAL A 188 1.70 -3.55 1.16
N ASP A 189 1.41 -2.36 0.62
CA ASP A 189 1.94 -1.09 1.10
C ASP A 189 0.85 -0.01 1.07
N ASP A 190 1.07 1.14 1.71
CA ASP A 190 0.10 2.23 1.71
C ASP A 190 0.16 3.07 0.42
N ILE A 191 1.35 3.45 -0.03
CA ILE A 191 1.54 4.31 -1.20
C ILE A 191 2.85 4.00 -1.90
N THR A 192 2.86 4.14 -3.21
CA THR A 192 4.09 4.14 -3.99
C THR A 192 4.21 5.41 -4.84
N THR A 193 5.42 5.93 -4.96
CA THR A 193 5.77 7.06 -5.83
C THR A 193 6.56 6.55 -7.05
N SER A 194 7.87 6.62 -6.99
CA SER A 194 8.77 6.08 -8.03
C SER A 194 8.79 4.53 -8.12
N GLY A 195 8.19 3.83 -7.15
CA GLY A 195 8.25 2.37 -7.04
C GLY A 195 9.59 1.82 -6.54
N ALA A 196 10.58 2.66 -6.20
CA ALA A 196 11.92 2.21 -5.81
C ALA A 196 11.89 1.25 -4.61
N THR A 197 11.11 1.58 -3.56
CA THR A 197 10.98 0.72 -2.36
C THR A 197 10.33 -0.63 -2.70
N LEU A 198 9.25 -0.61 -3.48
CA LEU A 198 8.59 -1.85 -3.93
C LEU A 198 9.51 -2.69 -4.79
N SER A 199 10.22 -2.07 -5.74
CA SER A 199 11.15 -2.78 -6.63
C SER A 199 12.28 -3.47 -5.86
N GLU A 200 12.85 -2.81 -4.85
CA GLU A 200 13.90 -3.40 -4.00
C GLU A 200 13.37 -4.55 -3.13
N ALA A 201 12.19 -4.39 -2.53
CA ALA A 201 11.55 -5.46 -1.77
C ALA A 201 11.22 -6.67 -2.65
N VAL A 202 10.68 -6.41 -3.86
CA VAL A 202 10.38 -7.44 -4.85
C VAL A 202 11.67 -8.15 -5.31
N ALA A 203 12.76 -7.41 -5.58
CA ALA A 203 14.05 -8.02 -5.93
C ALA A 203 14.54 -8.95 -4.82
N THR A 204 14.45 -8.53 -3.56
CA THR A 204 14.80 -9.35 -2.39
C THR A 204 13.97 -10.64 -2.32
N LEU A 205 12.66 -10.57 -2.53
CA LEU A 205 11.77 -11.74 -2.55
C LEU A 205 12.07 -12.66 -3.74
N LYS A 206 12.34 -12.11 -4.92
CA LYS A 206 12.70 -12.89 -6.12
C LYS A 206 14.05 -13.60 -5.97
N ASN A 207 15.02 -12.94 -5.36
CA ASN A 207 16.31 -13.58 -5.01
C ASN A 207 16.14 -14.75 -4.02
N SER A 208 15.05 -14.73 -3.23
CA SER A 208 14.64 -15.86 -2.37
C SER A 208 13.68 -16.83 -3.07
N SER A 209 13.64 -16.82 -4.42
CA SER A 209 12.86 -17.73 -5.26
C SER A 209 11.34 -17.63 -5.09
N ALA A 210 10.79 -16.48 -4.69
CA ALA A 210 9.35 -16.26 -4.66
C ALA A 210 8.72 -16.43 -6.07
N GLY A 211 7.49 -16.92 -6.10
CA GLY A 211 6.66 -17.09 -7.29
C GLY A 211 6.19 -15.77 -7.89
N ARG A 212 4.92 -15.66 -8.27
CA ARG A 212 4.32 -14.42 -8.74
C ARG A 212 4.26 -13.38 -7.62
N ILE A 213 4.45 -12.11 -7.95
CA ILE A 213 4.32 -11.02 -6.98
C ILE A 213 3.39 -9.94 -7.53
N ILE A 214 2.34 -9.65 -6.79
CA ILE A 214 1.46 -8.50 -7.00
C ILE A 214 1.70 -7.55 -5.84
N ALA A 215 2.03 -6.28 -6.15
CA ALA A 215 2.13 -5.24 -5.15
C ALA A 215 0.82 -4.46 -5.10
N ALA A 216 0.07 -4.58 -4.01
CA ALA A 216 -1.16 -3.86 -3.76
C ALA A 216 -0.87 -2.62 -2.92
N VAL A 217 -1.32 -1.46 -3.38
CA VAL A 217 -1.17 -0.18 -2.68
C VAL A 217 -2.48 0.61 -2.71
N VAL A 218 -2.69 1.49 -1.74
CA VAL A 218 -3.86 2.37 -1.77
C VAL A 218 -3.80 3.26 -3.00
N ALA A 219 -2.65 3.88 -3.29
CA ALA A 219 -2.49 4.72 -4.48
C ALA A 219 -1.04 4.74 -5.00
N LYS A 220 -0.90 5.13 -6.27
CA LYS A 220 0.38 5.49 -6.89
C LYS A 220 0.40 7.00 -7.12
N ALA A 221 1.37 7.71 -6.49
CA ALA A 221 1.63 9.13 -6.68
C ALA A 221 2.61 9.37 -7.84
#